data_c36ef2e3ba720a3c29632f05d76cdd97
#
_entry.id   c36ef2e3ba720a3c29632f05d76cdd97
#
_cell.length_a   1.000
_cell.length_b   1.000
_cell.length_c   1.000
_cell.angle_alpha   90.00
_cell.angle_beta   90.00
_cell.angle_gamma   90.00
#
_symmetry.space_group_name_H-M   'P 1'
#
loop_
_entity.id
_entity.type
_entity.pdbx_description
1 polymer ?
#
loop_
_entity_poly.entity_id
_entity_poly.type
_entity_poly.pdbx_seq_one_letter_code
_entity_poly.pdbx_strand_id
1 'polypeptide(L)'
;MNLENLMPPLMFLALVVFLLSGYPVAFSLGAVGIVFGFLGIALDIFPAPLLKAMPDRIFGIMSNQLLLAIPFFTFMGIILEKSGLAEDLLDTMGKLFGPLRGGLALSVVFVGAILAATTGVVAASVMAMGLISLPIMLKYGYNPRFASGVILGSATLAQIIPPSVVLIVLSDQLGVSVGDMYKAALIPSALTVGFYFLYVIYVALFRPKWAPALPPEARPDAGKEAQAAFALLSYLLVGVGAYAVGRFLPAWAEWLEVLLALGIWSLVLLPWIRKNPLLRRALLSMVPPLVLIFLVLGTVLIGLATPTEAGAMGVVGALILAALNRRLSFKVLYGAMEGTAKLTAFVIFILIGSTLFSLVFRGVNGDLWVEGFLTGLPGGEVGFILFVMVLVFLLGCFIDFFEIAFIALPLLAIGAEALNIDKLWFGLLVGVNLQTSFLTPPFGFSLFYLRNVAPKEVKTADIYLGGIPFIGLQLLVLVFVYFLREPILRFVSGMGFGG
;
A
#
# COMPACT_ATOMS: atom_id res chain seq x y z
N MET A 1 -44.80 0.45 9.71
CA MET A 1 -43.48 0.25 9.10
C MET A 1 -43.54 -1.11 8.42
N ASN A 2 -43.46 -1.14 7.10
CA ASN A 2 -43.46 -2.42 6.38
C ASN A 2 -42.19 -3.22 6.77
N LEU A 3 -42.35 -4.50 7.05
CA LEU A 3 -41.26 -5.42 7.39
C LEU A 3 -40.12 -5.40 6.33
N GLU A 4 -40.48 -5.19 5.06
CA GLU A 4 -39.54 -5.02 3.94
C GLU A 4 -38.54 -3.87 4.16
N ASN A 5 -39.02 -2.71 4.63
CA ASN A 5 -38.17 -1.53 4.87
C ASN A 5 -37.29 -1.67 6.15
N LEU A 6 -37.61 -2.62 7.03
CA LEU A 6 -36.88 -2.84 8.27
C LEU A 6 -35.76 -3.88 8.10
N MET A 7 -35.86 -4.74 7.10
CA MET A 7 -34.92 -5.84 6.87
C MET A 7 -33.49 -5.36 6.58
N PRO A 8 -33.21 -4.41 5.66
CA PRO A 8 -31.86 -3.93 5.38
C PRO A 8 -31.15 -3.30 6.59
N PRO A 9 -31.78 -2.35 7.35
CA PRO A 9 -31.13 -1.81 8.53
C PRO A 9 -30.89 -2.84 9.63
N LEU A 10 -31.75 -3.85 9.79
CA LEU A 10 -31.55 -4.95 10.74
C LEU A 10 -30.38 -5.85 10.32
N MET A 11 -30.24 -6.17 9.02
CA MET A 11 -29.09 -6.90 8.50
C MET A 11 -27.79 -6.15 8.79
N PHE A 12 -27.78 -4.85 8.55
CA PHE A 12 -26.61 -4.02 8.80
C PHE A 12 -26.27 -3.96 10.29
N LEU A 13 -27.27 -3.76 11.15
CA LEU A 13 -27.10 -3.77 12.61
C LEU A 13 -26.58 -5.12 13.11
N ALA A 14 -27.15 -6.23 12.63
CA ALA A 14 -26.69 -7.57 12.96
C ALA A 14 -25.22 -7.78 12.56
N LEU A 15 -24.85 -7.36 11.36
CA LEU A 15 -23.45 -7.40 10.90
C LEU A 15 -22.52 -6.65 11.86
N VAL A 16 -22.86 -5.40 12.22
CA VAL A 16 -22.08 -4.59 13.15
C VAL A 16 -21.92 -5.29 14.51
N VAL A 17 -23.00 -5.86 15.05
CA VAL A 17 -22.96 -6.60 16.32
C VAL A 17 -22.04 -7.82 16.23
N PHE A 18 -22.11 -8.60 15.14
CA PHE A 18 -21.22 -9.74 14.94
C PHE A 18 -19.76 -9.32 14.78
N LEU A 19 -19.48 -8.25 14.05
CA LEU A 19 -18.12 -7.70 13.90
C LEU A 19 -17.54 -7.26 15.24
N LEU A 20 -18.34 -6.56 16.06
CA LEU A 20 -17.91 -6.09 17.39
C LEU A 20 -17.75 -7.24 18.39
N SER A 21 -18.40 -8.39 18.18
CA SER A 21 -18.25 -9.58 19.04
C SER A 21 -16.94 -10.32 18.84
N GLY A 22 -16.11 -9.93 17.85
CA GLY A 22 -14.79 -10.50 17.58
C GLY A 22 -14.80 -11.81 16.78
N TYR A 23 -15.92 -12.20 16.20
CA TYR A 23 -15.96 -13.32 15.25
C TYR A 23 -15.25 -12.96 13.95
N PRO A 24 -14.59 -13.93 13.28
CA PRO A 24 -13.97 -13.67 11.99
C PRO A 24 -15.01 -13.16 10.98
N VAL A 25 -14.65 -12.08 10.29
CA VAL A 25 -15.56 -11.29 9.44
C VAL A 25 -16.24 -12.11 8.36
N ALA A 26 -15.50 -13.02 7.70
CA ALA A 26 -16.06 -13.90 6.68
C ALA A 26 -17.24 -14.74 7.18
N PHE A 27 -17.11 -15.28 8.40
CA PHE A 27 -18.18 -16.06 9.06
C PHE A 27 -19.35 -15.16 9.47
N SER A 28 -19.07 -13.96 10.00
CA SER A 28 -20.09 -12.99 10.39
C SER A 28 -20.97 -12.60 9.20
N LEU A 29 -20.34 -12.27 8.07
CA LEU A 29 -21.03 -11.96 6.82
C LEU A 29 -21.86 -13.15 6.31
N GLY A 30 -21.26 -14.33 6.26
CA GLY A 30 -21.94 -15.55 5.83
C GLY A 30 -23.13 -15.88 6.73
N ALA A 31 -22.96 -15.81 8.05
CA ALA A 31 -24.02 -16.09 9.02
C ALA A 31 -25.19 -15.11 8.90
N VAL A 32 -24.90 -13.79 8.83
CA VAL A 32 -25.95 -12.77 8.63
C VAL A 32 -26.67 -13.01 7.30
N GLY A 33 -25.91 -13.24 6.21
CA GLY A 33 -26.49 -13.53 4.89
C GLY A 33 -27.42 -14.76 4.93
N ILE A 34 -26.98 -15.86 5.53
CA ILE A 34 -27.80 -17.09 5.63
C ILE A 34 -29.06 -16.85 6.48
N VAL A 35 -28.90 -16.32 7.70
CA VAL A 35 -30.02 -16.15 8.63
C VAL A 35 -31.07 -15.22 8.03
N PHE A 36 -30.66 -14.06 7.51
CA PHE A 36 -31.60 -13.11 6.91
C PHE A 36 -32.12 -13.58 5.55
N GLY A 37 -31.36 -14.37 4.79
CA GLY A 37 -31.82 -15.01 3.58
C GLY A 37 -32.98 -15.97 3.85
N PHE A 38 -32.84 -16.87 4.81
CA PHE A 38 -33.93 -17.78 5.22
C PHE A 38 -35.10 -17.03 5.86
N LEU A 39 -34.84 -16.03 6.68
CA LEU A 39 -35.90 -15.20 7.26
C LEU A 39 -36.67 -14.46 6.16
N GLY A 40 -35.98 -13.90 5.17
CA GLY A 40 -36.60 -13.22 4.04
C GLY A 40 -37.44 -14.16 3.16
N ILE A 41 -37.02 -15.41 2.97
CA ILE A 41 -37.82 -16.43 2.28
C ILE A 41 -39.09 -16.74 3.10
N ALA A 42 -38.96 -16.94 4.39
CA ALA A 42 -40.09 -17.26 5.28
C ALA A 42 -41.13 -16.13 5.37
N LEU A 43 -40.71 -14.89 5.12
CA LEU A 43 -41.57 -13.69 5.10
C LEU A 43 -42.01 -13.27 3.71
N ASP A 44 -41.73 -14.05 2.65
CA ASP A 44 -41.98 -13.72 1.24
C ASP A 44 -41.36 -12.38 0.75
N ILE A 45 -40.28 -11.94 1.41
CA ILE A 45 -39.56 -10.70 1.07
C ILE A 45 -38.36 -11.00 0.15
N PHE A 46 -37.75 -12.20 0.26
CA PHE A 46 -36.57 -12.57 -0.49
C PHE A 46 -36.86 -13.79 -1.40
N PRO A 47 -36.61 -13.70 -2.71
CA PRO A 47 -36.85 -14.80 -3.64
C PRO A 47 -35.87 -15.98 -3.42
N ALA A 48 -36.35 -17.14 -2.99
CA ALA A 48 -35.55 -18.34 -2.75
C ALA A 48 -34.64 -18.75 -3.94
N PRO A 49 -35.02 -18.57 -5.22
CA PRO A 49 -34.14 -18.89 -6.35
C PRO A 49 -32.82 -18.11 -6.37
N LEU A 50 -32.75 -16.92 -5.76
CA LEU A 50 -31.52 -16.13 -5.72
C LEU A 50 -30.41 -16.83 -4.95
N LEU A 51 -30.70 -17.61 -3.89
CA LEU A 51 -29.69 -18.40 -3.18
C LEU A 51 -29.06 -19.49 -4.07
N LYS A 52 -29.78 -19.97 -5.06
CA LYS A 52 -29.27 -20.98 -6.02
C LYS A 52 -28.18 -20.41 -6.95
N ALA A 53 -28.05 -19.09 -7.03
CA ALA A 53 -26.97 -18.42 -7.78
C ALA A 53 -25.62 -18.38 -7.03
N MET A 54 -25.57 -18.81 -5.74
CA MET A 54 -24.32 -18.77 -4.95
C MET A 54 -23.18 -19.61 -5.57
N PRO A 55 -23.38 -20.85 -6.04
CA PRO A 55 -22.29 -21.61 -6.67
C PRO A 55 -21.65 -20.88 -7.85
N ASP A 56 -22.46 -20.27 -8.72
CA ASP A 56 -21.97 -19.53 -9.89
C ASP A 56 -21.21 -18.25 -9.46
N ARG A 57 -21.67 -17.58 -8.41
CA ARG A 57 -20.98 -16.42 -7.86
C ARG A 57 -19.65 -16.80 -7.21
N ILE A 58 -19.59 -17.90 -6.46
CA ILE A 58 -18.34 -18.43 -5.90
C ILE A 58 -17.38 -18.80 -7.03
N PHE A 59 -17.88 -19.48 -8.08
CA PHE A 59 -17.06 -19.77 -9.26
C PHE A 59 -16.54 -18.50 -9.93
N GLY A 60 -17.37 -17.45 -10.02
CA GLY A 60 -16.97 -16.14 -10.54
C GLY A 60 -15.81 -15.51 -9.73
N ILE A 61 -15.86 -15.60 -8.40
CA ILE A 61 -14.78 -15.13 -7.52
C ILE A 61 -13.49 -15.93 -7.81
N MET A 62 -13.59 -17.25 -7.86
CA MET A 62 -12.44 -18.13 -8.08
C MET A 62 -11.84 -18.00 -9.48
N SER A 63 -12.64 -17.57 -10.45
CA SER A 63 -12.23 -17.36 -11.85
C SER A 63 -11.76 -15.93 -12.12
N ASN A 64 -11.82 -15.03 -11.13
CA ASN A 64 -11.43 -13.65 -11.31
C ASN A 64 -9.91 -13.53 -11.44
N GLN A 65 -9.45 -13.19 -12.64
CA GLN A 65 -8.03 -13.06 -12.95
C GLN A 65 -7.35 -11.95 -12.16
N LEU A 66 -8.04 -10.85 -11.84
CA LEU A 66 -7.46 -9.75 -11.04
C LEU A 66 -7.10 -10.21 -9.63
N LEU A 67 -7.92 -11.06 -9.03
CA LEU A 67 -7.67 -11.59 -7.70
C LEU A 67 -6.44 -12.51 -7.65
N LEU A 68 -6.04 -13.12 -8.77
CA LEU A 68 -4.79 -13.89 -8.87
C LEU A 68 -3.54 -13.00 -8.74
N ALA A 69 -3.64 -11.71 -8.99
CA ALA A 69 -2.53 -10.79 -8.73
C ALA A 69 -2.15 -10.75 -7.23
N ILE A 70 -3.13 -10.90 -6.32
CA ILE A 70 -2.90 -10.87 -4.86
C ILE A 70 -1.88 -11.93 -4.42
N PRO A 71 -2.04 -13.24 -4.72
CA PRO A 71 -1.06 -14.25 -4.35
C PRO A 71 0.30 -14.01 -4.99
N PHE A 72 0.37 -13.56 -6.25
CA PHE A 72 1.66 -13.29 -6.90
C PHE A 72 2.41 -12.14 -6.24
N PHE A 73 1.77 -11.00 -6.01
CA PHE A 73 2.41 -9.87 -5.32
C PHE A 73 2.78 -10.19 -3.87
N THR A 74 1.91 -10.92 -3.17
CA THR A 74 2.20 -11.37 -1.80
C THR A 74 3.42 -12.29 -1.76
N PHE A 75 3.48 -13.28 -2.64
CA PHE A 75 4.60 -14.20 -2.72
C PHE A 75 5.90 -13.47 -3.07
N MET A 76 5.86 -12.60 -4.09
CA MET A 76 6.98 -11.73 -4.45
C MET A 76 7.49 -10.93 -3.26
N GLY A 77 6.57 -10.26 -2.55
CA GLY A 77 6.89 -9.45 -1.38
C GLY A 77 7.56 -10.26 -0.25
N ILE A 78 7.01 -11.42 0.10
CA ILE A 78 7.56 -12.29 1.15
C ILE A 78 8.95 -12.84 0.75
N ILE A 79 9.16 -13.21 -0.52
CA ILE A 79 10.48 -13.65 -1.00
C ILE A 79 11.50 -12.51 -0.89
N LEU A 80 11.16 -11.30 -1.31
CA LEU A 80 12.05 -10.14 -1.24
C LEU A 80 12.37 -9.76 0.22
N GLU A 81 11.37 -9.79 1.10
CA GLU A 81 11.55 -9.56 2.54
C GLU A 81 12.52 -10.59 3.15
N LYS A 82 12.24 -11.89 2.96
CA LYS A 82 13.05 -12.96 3.53
C LYS A 82 14.42 -13.12 2.85
N SER A 83 14.64 -12.51 1.70
CA SER A 83 15.94 -12.50 1.02
C SER A 83 16.98 -11.59 1.67
N GLY A 84 16.60 -10.80 2.70
CA GLY A 84 17.48 -9.85 3.39
C GLY A 84 17.90 -8.63 2.55
N LEU A 85 17.27 -8.42 1.39
CA LEU A 85 17.51 -7.23 0.57
C LEU A 85 17.16 -5.94 1.32
N ALA A 86 16.13 -5.98 2.14
CA ALA A 86 15.74 -4.86 3.00
C ALA A 86 16.84 -4.47 3.99
N GLU A 87 17.48 -5.47 4.61
CA GLU A 87 18.57 -5.28 5.56
C GLU A 87 19.80 -4.67 4.88
N ASP A 88 20.19 -5.21 3.73
CA ASP A 88 21.32 -4.71 2.95
C ASP A 88 21.11 -3.28 2.45
N LEU A 89 19.88 -2.94 2.05
CA LEU A 89 19.47 -1.57 1.68
C LEU A 89 19.56 -0.61 2.88
N LEU A 90 18.99 -0.99 4.02
CA LEU A 90 18.99 -0.14 5.22
C LEU A 90 20.40 0.11 5.76
N ASP A 91 21.25 -0.92 5.81
CA ASP A 91 22.65 -0.79 6.21
C ASP A 91 23.41 0.14 5.28
N THR A 92 23.26 -0.03 3.97
CA THR A 92 23.97 0.75 2.97
C THR A 92 23.50 2.20 2.94
N MET A 93 22.18 2.44 2.96
CA MET A 93 21.61 3.79 2.96
C MET A 93 21.87 4.50 4.30
N GLY A 94 21.83 3.75 5.42
CA GLY A 94 22.19 4.25 6.72
C GLY A 94 23.61 4.79 6.77
N LYS A 95 24.57 4.10 6.11
CA LYS A 95 25.94 4.58 5.98
C LYS A 95 26.07 5.77 5.03
N LEU A 96 25.34 5.76 3.92
CA LEU A 96 25.36 6.84 2.93
C LEU A 96 24.85 8.16 3.50
N PHE A 97 23.71 8.15 4.17
CA PHE A 97 23.14 9.34 4.82
C PHE A 97 23.67 9.58 6.24
N GLY A 98 24.47 8.65 6.76
CA GLY A 98 24.98 8.69 8.14
C GLY A 98 25.63 10.00 8.60
N PRO A 99 26.40 10.72 7.75
CA PRO A 99 26.96 12.01 8.11
C PRO A 99 25.93 13.08 8.44
N LEU A 100 24.71 12.95 7.90
CA LEU A 100 23.66 13.94 8.06
C LEU A 100 22.90 13.71 9.40
N ARG A 101 22.54 14.78 10.09
CA ARG A 101 21.57 14.69 11.18
C ARG A 101 20.25 14.21 10.59
N GLY A 102 19.62 13.22 11.24
CA GLY A 102 18.44 12.57 10.69
C GLY A 102 18.71 11.60 9.53
N GLY A 103 19.98 11.41 9.15
CA GLY A 103 20.35 10.58 7.98
C GLY A 103 19.84 9.16 8.04
N LEU A 104 19.87 8.53 9.22
CA LEU A 104 19.32 7.19 9.40
C LEU A 104 17.78 7.17 9.22
N ALA A 105 17.08 8.21 9.68
CA ALA A 105 15.64 8.34 9.46
C ALA A 105 15.30 8.61 7.98
N LEU A 106 16.11 9.42 7.27
CA LEU A 106 15.98 9.59 5.81
C LEU A 106 16.16 8.26 5.08
N SER A 107 17.14 7.45 5.52
CA SER A 107 17.36 6.10 4.97
C SER A 107 16.14 5.20 5.18
N VAL A 108 15.53 5.25 6.36
CA VAL A 108 14.32 4.46 6.68
C VAL A 108 13.14 4.87 5.80
N VAL A 109 12.91 6.18 5.58
CA VAL A 109 11.86 6.66 4.66
C VAL A 109 12.13 6.20 3.23
N PHE A 110 13.36 6.36 2.75
CA PHE A 110 13.75 5.99 1.39
C PHE A 110 13.63 4.48 1.15
N VAL A 111 14.22 3.68 2.04
CA VAL A 111 14.14 2.22 1.94
C VAL A 111 12.71 1.73 2.14
N GLY A 112 11.97 2.36 3.06
CA GLY A 112 10.55 2.07 3.26
C GLY A 112 9.72 2.28 2.01
N ALA A 113 9.98 3.33 1.23
CA ALA A 113 9.31 3.56 -0.04
C ALA A 113 9.65 2.46 -1.09
N ILE A 114 10.91 2.02 -1.17
CA ILE A 114 11.32 0.90 -2.04
C ILE A 114 10.66 -0.40 -1.58
N LEU A 115 10.70 -0.69 -0.27
CA LEU A 115 10.09 -1.90 0.28
C LEU A 115 8.57 -1.88 0.11
N ALA A 116 7.93 -0.74 0.28
CA ALA A 116 6.51 -0.55 0.04
C ALA A 116 6.13 -0.99 -1.38
N ALA A 117 6.89 -0.55 -2.38
CA ALA A 117 6.69 -0.91 -3.78
C ALA A 117 7.00 -2.40 -4.09
N THR A 118 7.80 -3.07 -3.26
CA THR A 118 8.15 -4.48 -3.47
C THR A 118 7.25 -5.44 -2.72
N THR A 119 6.79 -5.09 -1.52
CA THR A 119 6.03 -6.01 -0.65
C THR A 119 4.53 -5.88 -0.82
N GLY A 120 4.02 -4.67 -1.04
CA GLY A 120 2.59 -4.39 -1.10
C GLY A 120 1.79 -4.74 0.17
N VAL A 121 2.46 -5.17 1.26
CA VAL A 121 1.85 -5.64 2.51
C VAL A 121 2.44 -4.91 3.71
N VAL A 122 1.60 -4.15 4.42
CA VAL A 122 2.05 -3.30 5.55
C VAL A 122 2.63 -4.10 6.70
N ALA A 123 2.00 -5.22 7.08
CA ALA A 123 2.43 -6.03 8.21
C ALA A 123 3.89 -6.49 8.07
N ALA A 124 4.25 -7.00 6.88
CA ALA A 124 5.60 -7.44 6.56
C ALA A 124 6.59 -6.28 6.65
N SER A 125 6.26 -5.15 6.02
CA SER A 125 7.10 -3.94 6.02
C SER A 125 7.33 -3.39 7.42
N VAL A 126 6.30 -3.30 8.26
CA VAL A 126 6.43 -2.84 9.65
C VAL A 126 7.31 -3.76 10.47
N MET A 127 7.10 -5.07 10.37
CA MET A 127 7.89 -6.05 11.12
C MET A 127 9.35 -6.04 10.70
N ALA A 128 9.63 -6.08 9.39
CA ALA A 128 11.00 -6.07 8.87
C ALA A 128 11.75 -4.79 9.29
N MET A 129 11.14 -3.62 9.04
CA MET A 129 11.75 -2.34 9.40
C MET A 129 11.85 -2.15 10.92
N GLY A 130 10.87 -2.63 11.68
CA GLY A 130 10.88 -2.59 13.15
C GLY A 130 12.01 -3.43 13.75
N LEU A 131 12.21 -4.64 13.24
CA LEU A 131 13.28 -5.53 13.71
C LEU A 131 14.68 -5.01 13.37
N ILE A 132 14.85 -4.41 12.19
CA ILE A 132 16.17 -4.01 11.68
C ILE A 132 16.48 -2.56 12.09
N SER A 133 15.58 -1.61 11.77
CA SER A 133 15.87 -0.18 11.90
C SER A 133 15.73 0.34 13.32
N LEU A 134 14.72 -0.12 14.07
CA LEU A 134 14.43 0.42 15.40
C LEU A 134 15.58 0.21 16.39
N PRO A 135 16.16 -1.00 16.55
CA PRO A 135 17.30 -1.21 17.42
C PRO A 135 18.52 -0.38 17.01
N ILE A 136 18.76 -0.25 15.70
CA ILE A 136 19.89 0.55 15.18
C ILE A 136 19.68 2.03 15.50
N MET A 137 18.49 2.57 15.26
CA MET A 137 18.17 3.97 15.58
C MET A 137 18.33 4.27 17.07
N LEU A 138 17.84 3.38 17.94
CA LEU A 138 17.99 3.51 19.40
C LEU A 138 19.45 3.45 19.84
N LYS A 139 20.24 2.51 19.30
CA LYS A 139 21.66 2.39 19.57
C LYS A 139 22.43 3.69 19.30
N TYR A 140 22.05 4.41 18.25
CA TYR A 140 22.68 5.70 17.89
C TYR A 140 21.97 6.92 18.49
N GLY A 141 21.14 6.73 19.51
CA GLY A 141 20.57 7.80 20.32
C GLY A 141 19.37 8.53 19.70
N TYR A 142 18.71 7.93 18.72
CA TYR A 142 17.45 8.46 18.20
C TYR A 142 16.35 8.42 19.27
N ASN A 143 15.52 9.44 19.29
CA ASN A 143 14.36 9.48 20.19
C ASN A 143 13.40 8.33 19.82
N PRO A 144 12.94 7.50 20.79
CA PRO A 144 12.09 6.34 20.52
C PRO A 144 10.77 6.68 19.80
N ARG A 145 10.15 7.82 20.14
CA ARG A 145 8.92 8.30 19.48
C ARG A 145 9.16 8.61 18.01
N PHE A 146 10.24 9.38 17.75
CA PHE A 146 10.58 9.74 16.37
C PHE A 146 10.96 8.52 15.54
N ALA A 147 11.80 7.61 16.07
CA ALA A 147 12.20 6.39 15.40
C ALA A 147 10.99 5.50 15.07
N SER A 148 10.11 5.26 16.06
CA SER A 148 8.89 4.49 15.85
C SER A 148 7.99 5.13 14.80
N GLY A 149 7.79 6.44 14.86
CA GLY A 149 6.95 7.16 13.90
C GLY A 149 7.47 7.07 12.47
N VAL A 150 8.78 7.24 12.26
CA VAL A 150 9.40 7.12 10.93
C VAL A 150 9.20 5.72 10.35
N ILE A 151 9.38 4.68 11.16
CA ILE A 151 9.18 3.29 10.73
C ILE A 151 7.72 3.04 10.36
N LEU A 152 6.78 3.46 11.22
CA LEU A 152 5.35 3.30 10.99
C LEU A 152 4.89 4.02 9.73
N GLY A 153 5.24 5.30 9.58
CA GLY A 153 4.90 6.08 8.40
C GLY A 153 5.46 5.46 7.13
N SER A 154 6.75 5.11 7.15
CA SER A 154 7.41 4.52 5.97
C SER A 154 6.83 3.16 5.58
N ALA A 155 6.49 2.31 6.54
CA ALA A 155 5.93 0.99 6.24
C ALA A 155 4.49 1.05 5.71
N THR A 156 3.68 2.03 6.13
CA THR A 156 2.31 2.20 5.60
C THR A 156 2.27 2.71 4.17
N LEU A 157 3.39 3.19 3.61
CA LEU A 157 3.50 3.51 2.18
C LEU A 157 3.16 2.33 1.27
N ALA A 158 3.26 1.08 1.76
CA ALA A 158 2.90 -0.14 1.02
C ALA A 158 1.42 -0.18 0.58
N GLN A 159 0.55 0.62 1.17
CA GLN A 159 -0.85 0.71 0.76
C GLN A 159 -1.05 1.58 -0.48
N ILE A 160 -0.26 2.63 -0.66
CA ILE A 160 -0.49 3.61 -1.71
C ILE A 160 0.58 3.60 -2.81
N ILE A 161 1.82 3.18 -2.53
CA ILE A 161 2.86 3.11 -3.56
C ILE A 161 2.63 1.90 -4.47
N PRO A 162 2.43 2.08 -5.80
CA PRO A 162 2.32 0.95 -6.72
C PRO A 162 3.64 0.16 -6.85
N PRO A 163 3.56 -1.16 -7.06
CA PRO A 163 2.37 -2.00 -7.10
C PRO A 163 1.86 -2.37 -5.70
N SER A 164 0.62 -1.97 -5.39
CA SER A 164 -0.02 -2.20 -4.10
C SER A 164 -1.20 -3.15 -4.23
N VAL A 165 -1.28 -4.14 -3.35
CA VAL A 165 -2.42 -5.07 -3.25
C VAL A 165 -3.71 -4.32 -2.89
N VAL A 166 -3.62 -3.28 -2.06
CA VAL A 166 -4.77 -2.45 -1.69
C VAL A 166 -5.39 -1.80 -2.92
N LEU A 167 -4.56 -1.20 -3.78
CA LEU A 167 -5.03 -0.54 -5.00
C LEU A 167 -5.64 -1.53 -6.00
N ILE A 168 -5.12 -2.77 -6.09
CA ILE A 168 -5.72 -3.83 -6.92
C ILE A 168 -7.14 -4.13 -6.44
N VAL A 169 -7.29 -4.35 -5.13
CA VAL A 169 -8.59 -4.68 -4.53
C VAL A 169 -9.59 -3.54 -4.68
N LEU A 170 -9.17 -2.30 -4.44
CA LEU A 170 -10.02 -1.12 -4.63
C LEU A 170 -10.45 -0.99 -6.10
N SER A 171 -9.55 -1.25 -7.05
CA SER A 171 -9.85 -1.22 -8.48
C SER A 171 -10.87 -2.27 -8.88
N ASP A 172 -10.72 -3.52 -8.39
CA ASP A 172 -11.64 -4.62 -8.63
C ASP A 172 -13.05 -4.28 -8.11
N GLN A 173 -13.15 -3.79 -6.88
CA GLN A 173 -14.43 -3.50 -6.25
C GLN A 173 -15.16 -2.28 -6.86
N LEU A 174 -14.42 -1.32 -7.40
CA LEU A 174 -14.98 -0.15 -8.06
C LEU A 174 -15.19 -0.34 -9.57
N GLY A 175 -14.67 -1.45 -10.13
CA GLY A 175 -14.74 -1.72 -11.57
C GLY A 175 -13.92 -0.73 -12.41
N VAL A 176 -12.76 -0.26 -11.88
CA VAL A 176 -11.83 0.63 -12.57
C VAL A 176 -10.55 -0.09 -12.96
N SER A 177 -9.84 0.44 -13.96
CA SER A 177 -8.56 -0.12 -14.39
C SER A 177 -7.50 -0.04 -13.28
N VAL A 178 -6.83 -1.17 -12.98
CA VAL A 178 -5.71 -1.20 -12.03
C VAL A 178 -4.55 -0.32 -12.54
N GLY A 179 -4.29 -0.31 -13.86
CA GLY A 179 -3.28 0.54 -14.44
C GLY A 179 -3.55 2.02 -14.19
N ASP A 180 -4.80 2.46 -14.34
CA ASP A 180 -5.18 3.85 -14.10
C ASP A 180 -5.18 4.19 -12.61
N MET A 181 -5.58 3.25 -11.75
CA MET A 181 -5.46 3.41 -10.29
C MET A 181 -3.99 3.56 -9.87
N TYR A 182 -3.09 2.79 -10.47
CA TYR A 182 -1.65 2.91 -10.23
C TYR A 182 -1.09 4.25 -10.71
N LYS A 183 -1.48 4.72 -11.91
CA LYS A 183 -1.11 6.06 -12.40
C LYS A 183 -1.59 7.15 -11.43
N ALA A 184 -2.86 7.09 -11.04
CA ALA A 184 -3.46 8.04 -10.10
C ALA A 184 -2.73 8.06 -8.74
N ALA A 185 -2.32 6.90 -8.24
CA ALA A 185 -1.64 6.75 -6.96
C ALA A 185 -0.20 7.30 -6.93
N LEU A 186 0.44 7.52 -8.08
CA LEU A 186 1.80 8.10 -8.13
C LEU A 186 1.88 9.48 -7.49
N ILE A 187 0.85 10.32 -7.69
CA ILE A 187 0.83 11.68 -7.14
C ILE A 187 0.75 11.66 -5.60
N PRO A 188 -0.25 11.02 -4.96
CA PRO A 188 -0.30 10.95 -3.51
C PRO A 188 0.87 10.20 -2.90
N SER A 189 1.43 9.20 -3.58
CA SER A 189 2.64 8.50 -3.14
C SER A 189 3.84 9.45 -3.06
N ALA A 190 4.07 10.22 -4.12
CA ALA A 190 5.16 11.21 -4.16
C ALA A 190 4.98 12.30 -3.10
N LEU A 191 3.74 12.81 -2.91
CA LEU A 191 3.42 13.79 -1.88
C LEU A 191 3.69 13.24 -0.47
N THR A 192 3.25 12.00 -0.19
CA THR A 192 3.43 11.37 1.12
C THR A 192 4.92 11.17 1.45
N VAL A 193 5.67 10.60 0.51
CA VAL A 193 7.13 10.43 0.67
C VAL A 193 7.82 11.78 0.83
N GLY A 194 7.46 12.78 0.01
CA GLY A 194 7.99 14.13 0.10
C GLY A 194 7.74 14.77 1.48
N PHE A 195 6.53 14.68 2.01
CA PHE A 195 6.21 15.20 3.34
C PHE A 195 6.95 14.46 4.46
N TYR A 196 7.17 13.16 4.32
CA TYR A 196 7.98 12.41 5.29
C TYR A 196 9.43 12.87 5.27
N PHE A 197 10.02 13.07 4.10
CA PHE A 197 11.35 13.65 3.98
C PHE A 197 11.42 15.04 4.60
N LEU A 198 10.47 15.91 4.31
CA LEU A 198 10.40 17.27 4.89
C LEU A 198 10.27 17.23 6.40
N TYR A 199 9.45 16.32 6.94
CA TYR A 199 9.31 16.17 8.39
C TYR A 199 10.59 15.67 9.05
N VAL A 200 11.29 14.71 8.45
CA VAL A 200 12.60 14.23 8.97
C VAL A 200 13.62 15.37 8.95
N ILE A 201 13.68 16.15 7.87
CA ILE A 201 14.56 17.31 7.75
C ILE A 201 14.18 18.37 8.82
N TYR A 202 12.89 18.64 9.00
CA TYR A 202 12.41 19.53 10.06
C TYR A 202 12.91 19.09 11.45
N VAL A 203 12.75 17.80 11.81
CA VAL A 203 13.23 17.28 13.09
C VAL A 203 14.76 17.36 13.19
N ALA A 204 15.48 17.06 12.13
CA ALA A 204 16.95 17.14 12.10
C ALA A 204 17.47 18.57 12.35
N LEU A 205 16.76 19.58 11.84
CA LEU A 205 17.12 21.00 12.00
C LEU A 205 16.70 21.57 13.35
N PHE A 206 15.44 21.36 13.75
CA PHE A 206 14.85 22.02 14.92
C PHE A 206 14.92 21.19 16.20
N ARG A 207 15.10 19.86 16.10
CA ARG A 207 15.24 18.94 17.25
C ARG A 207 16.44 17.99 17.07
N PRO A 208 17.66 18.49 16.90
CA PRO A 208 18.85 17.70 16.56
C PRO A 208 19.16 16.56 17.55
N LYS A 209 18.73 16.70 18.81
CA LYS A 209 18.86 15.64 19.82
C LYS A 209 17.96 14.43 19.56
N TRP A 210 16.91 14.56 18.74
CA TRP A 210 16.00 13.47 18.41
C TRP A 210 16.50 12.63 17.24
N ALA A 211 17.36 13.21 16.41
CA ALA A 211 17.85 12.63 15.16
C ALA A 211 19.36 12.91 14.97
N PRO A 212 20.24 12.35 15.83
CA PRO A 212 21.68 12.58 15.73
C PRO A 212 22.26 11.99 14.43
N ALA A 213 23.42 12.52 14.01
CA ALA A 213 24.22 11.92 12.96
C ALA A 213 24.92 10.67 13.46
N LEU A 214 25.23 9.73 12.56
CA LEU A 214 26.03 8.57 12.92
C LEU A 214 27.47 8.98 13.29
N PRO A 215 28.04 8.45 14.37
CA PRO A 215 29.44 8.73 14.74
C PRO A 215 30.41 8.18 13.69
N PRO A 216 31.63 8.75 13.55
CA PRO A 216 32.62 8.33 12.57
C PRO A 216 32.96 6.83 12.63
N GLU A 217 32.97 6.26 13.84
CA GLU A 217 33.27 4.83 14.06
C GLU A 217 32.24 3.90 13.43
N ALA A 218 31.02 4.38 13.26
CA ALA A 218 29.94 3.63 12.61
C ALA A 218 29.94 3.76 11.08
N ARG A 219 30.87 4.52 10.51
CA ARG A 219 31.00 4.82 9.09
C ARG A 219 32.36 4.37 8.55
N PRO A 220 32.53 3.07 8.22
CA PRO A 220 33.83 2.52 7.77
C PRO A 220 34.35 3.18 6.48
N ASP A 221 33.46 3.76 5.68
CA ASP A 221 33.79 4.42 4.41
C ASP A 221 33.73 5.98 4.56
N ALA A 222 34.01 6.52 5.75
CA ALA A 222 33.96 7.96 6.02
C ALA A 222 34.81 8.75 5.01
N GLY A 223 34.18 9.81 4.46
CA GLY A 223 34.79 10.66 3.41
C GLY A 223 34.42 10.25 1.97
N LYS A 224 33.82 9.08 1.76
CA LYS A 224 33.34 8.64 0.44
C LYS A 224 31.83 8.84 0.22
N GLU A 225 31.11 9.22 1.30
CA GLU A 225 29.66 9.35 1.28
C GLU A 225 29.21 10.45 0.31
N ALA A 226 29.88 11.62 0.32
CA ALA A 226 29.57 12.73 -0.55
C ALA A 226 29.73 12.35 -2.05
N GLN A 227 30.78 11.61 -2.38
CA GLN A 227 31.02 11.13 -3.74
C GLN A 227 29.95 10.11 -4.14
N ALA A 228 29.57 9.18 -3.25
CA ALA A 228 28.54 8.20 -3.51
C ALA A 228 27.17 8.87 -3.66
N ALA A 229 26.83 9.83 -2.79
CA ALA A 229 25.58 10.59 -2.89
C ALA A 229 25.51 11.40 -4.18
N PHE A 230 26.61 12.08 -4.58
CA PHE A 230 26.68 12.82 -5.84
C PHE A 230 26.51 11.90 -7.05
N ALA A 231 27.15 10.74 -7.04
CA ALA A 231 27.00 9.77 -8.12
C ALA A 231 25.56 9.25 -8.23
N LEU A 232 24.89 8.92 -7.12
CA LEU A 232 23.50 8.49 -7.11
C LEU A 232 22.55 9.61 -7.56
N LEU A 233 22.77 10.85 -7.11
CA LEU A 233 22.01 12.00 -7.56
C LEU A 233 22.17 12.23 -9.07
N SER A 234 23.40 12.03 -9.60
CA SER A 234 23.64 12.15 -11.03
C SER A 234 22.88 11.12 -11.88
N TYR A 235 22.69 9.89 -11.37
CA TYR A 235 21.80 8.92 -12.03
C TYR A 235 20.36 9.41 -12.09
N LEU A 236 19.85 9.98 -10.99
CA LEU A 236 18.51 10.56 -10.99
C LEU A 236 18.38 11.70 -12.00
N LEU A 237 19.35 12.61 -12.03
CA LEU A 237 19.35 13.75 -12.96
C LEU A 237 19.44 13.31 -14.42
N VAL A 238 20.31 12.33 -14.71
CA VAL A 238 20.43 11.76 -16.07
C VAL A 238 19.14 11.05 -16.46
N GLY A 239 18.54 10.26 -15.57
CA GLY A 239 17.27 9.57 -15.84
C GLY A 239 16.13 10.55 -16.12
N VAL A 240 15.97 11.57 -15.27
CA VAL A 240 14.94 12.62 -15.45
C VAL A 240 15.21 13.43 -16.71
N GLY A 241 16.47 13.79 -16.99
CA GLY A 241 16.86 14.52 -18.19
C GLY A 241 16.57 13.72 -19.46
N ALA A 242 16.94 12.45 -19.49
CA ALA A 242 16.65 11.56 -20.61
C ALA A 242 15.13 11.42 -20.83
N TYR A 243 14.36 11.18 -19.77
CA TYR A 243 12.91 11.12 -19.86
C TYR A 243 12.29 12.41 -20.41
N ALA A 244 12.78 13.58 -19.97
CA ALA A 244 12.30 14.88 -20.46
C ALA A 244 12.60 15.09 -21.95
N VAL A 245 13.74 14.60 -22.43
CA VAL A 245 14.12 14.64 -23.87
C VAL A 245 13.32 13.58 -24.64
N GLY A 246 13.14 12.40 -24.08
CA GLY A 246 12.42 11.29 -24.70
C GLY A 246 10.97 11.62 -25.05
N ARG A 247 10.32 12.55 -24.33
CA ARG A 247 8.98 13.02 -24.67
C ARG A 247 8.82 13.64 -26.06
N PHE A 248 9.94 13.98 -26.71
CA PHE A 248 9.96 14.44 -28.12
C PHE A 248 10.14 13.28 -29.10
N LEU A 249 10.30 12.04 -28.61
CA LEU A 249 10.46 10.84 -29.41
C LEU A 249 9.16 10.02 -29.46
N PRO A 250 9.04 9.06 -30.42
CA PRO A 250 7.94 8.09 -30.39
C PRO A 250 7.88 7.32 -29.07
N ALA A 251 6.70 7.02 -28.59
CA ALA A 251 6.46 6.41 -27.27
C ALA A 251 7.30 5.13 -26.98
N TRP A 252 7.59 4.32 -28.01
CA TRP A 252 8.45 3.13 -27.87
C TRP A 252 9.93 3.48 -27.65
N ALA A 253 10.37 4.67 -28.05
CA ALA A 253 11.76 5.11 -27.94
C ALA A 253 12.05 5.84 -26.61
N GLU A 254 11.06 6.41 -25.95
CA GLU A 254 11.21 7.15 -24.68
C GLU A 254 11.93 6.31 -23.61
N TRP A 255 11.48 5.09 -23.41
CA TRP A 255 12.05 4.20 -22.39
C TRP A 255 13.41 3.64 -22.78
N LEU A 256 13.60 3.36 -24.08
CA LEU A 256 14.87 2.90 -24.60
C LEU A 256 15.95 3.97 -24.41
N GLU A 257 15.62 5.24 -24.63
CA GLU A 257 16.54 6.36 -24.41
C GLU A 257 16.94 6.48 -22.93
N VAL A 258 15.98 6.40 -22.00
CA VAL A 258 16.29 6.42 -20.56
C VAL A 258 17.23 5.28 -20.18
N LEU A 259 16.96 4.06 -20.65
CA LEU A 259 17.81 2.89 -20.36
C LEU A 259 19.20 3.05 -20.97
N LEU A 260 19.31 3.56 -22.21
CA LEU A 260 20.59 3.82 -22.86
C LEU A 260 21.37 4.93 -22.14
N ALA A 261 20.70 6.03 -21.77
CA ALA A 261 21.32 7.12 -21.04
C ALA A 261 21.87 6.66 -19.68
N LEU A 262 21.10 5.89 -18.92
CA LEU A 262 21.54 5.31 -17.64
C LEU A 262 22.66 4.28 -17.84
N GLY A 263 22.60 3.47 -18.90
CA GLY A 263 23.64 2.52 -19.26
C GLY A 263 24.96 3.23 -19.61
N ILE A 264 24.91 4.23 -20.47
CA ILE A 264 26.08 5.04 -20.83
C ILE A 264 26.64 5.76 -19.59
N TRP A 265 25.75 6.33 -18.76
CA TRP A 265 26.18 6.98 -17.52
C TRP A 265 26.84 6.01 -16.55
N SER A 266 26.38 4.77 -16.49
CA SER A 266 27.02 3.71 -15.70
C SER A 266 28.44 3.45 -16.16
N LEU A 267 28.71 3.47 -17.47
CA LEU A 267 30.05 3.34 -18.02
C LEU A 267 30.93 4.54 -17.66
N VAL A 268 30.39 5.76 -17.71
CA VAL A 268 31.10 6.98 -17.28
C VAL A 268 31.47 6.94 -15.81
N LEU A 269 30.57 6.44 -14.96
CA LEU A 269 30.81 6.33 -13.52
C LEU A 269 31.60 5.07 -13.10
N LEU A 270 31.88 4.16 -14.02
CA LEU A 270 32.58 2.90 -13.73
C LEU A 270 33.89 3.06 -12.95
N PRO A 271 34.76 4.05 -13.23
CA PRO A 271 35.97 4.28 -12.44
C PRO A 271 35.67 4.68 -10.99
N TRP A 272 34.59 5.46 -10.78
CA TRP A 272 34.15 5.87 -9.43
C TRP A 272 33.52 4.71 -8.66
N ILE A 273 32.70 3.91 -9.34
CA ILE A 273 32.09 2.70 -8.77
C ILE A 273 33.15 1.71 -8.29
N ARG A 274 34.23 1.54 -9.08
CA ARG A 274 35.35 0.64 -8.71
C ARG A 274 36.15 1.15 -7.52
N LYS A 275 36.32 2.48 -7.39
CA LYS A 275 37.12 3.10 -6.32
C LYS A 275 36.35 3.36 -5.04
N ASN A 276 35.02 3.43 -5.10
CA ASN A 276 34.16 3.73 -3.94
C ASN A 276 33.34 2.50 -3.53
N PRO A 277 33.74 1.76 -2.50
CA PRO A 277 33.05 0.54 -2.09
C PRO A 277 31.62 0.83 -1.59
N LEU A 278 31.36 2.01 -0.99
CA LEU A 278 30.03 2.42 -0.54
C LEU A 278 29.09 2.60 -1.75
N LEU A 279 29.55 3.32 -2.80
CA LEU A 279 28.79 3.49 -4.04
C LEU A 279 28.48 2.14 -4.70
N ARG A 280 29.47 1.26 -4.77
CA ARG A 280 29.29 -0.09 -5.33
C ARG A 280 28.23 -0.89 -4.55
N ARG A 281 28.30 -0.87 -3.23
CA ARG A 281 27.28 -1.55 -2.37
C ARG A 281 25.92 -0.93 -2.57
N ALA A 282 25.81 0.42 -2.60
CA ALA A 282 24.56 1.11 -2.81
C ALA A 282 23.90 0.71 -4.14
N LEU A 283 24.67 0.69 -5.23
CA LEU A 283 24.14 0.27 -6.53
C LEU A 283 23.73 -1.20 -6.54
N LEU A 284 24.54 -2.10 -5.96
CA LEU A 284 24.21 -3.53 -5.92
C LEU A 284 22.99 -3.85 -5.05
N SER A 285 22.73 -3.08 -4.01
CA SER A 285 21.54 -3.27 -3.17
C SER A 285 20.30 -2.59 -3.73
N MET A 286 20.42 -1.41 -4.40
CA MET A 286 19.28 -0.64 -4.89
C MET A 286 18.82 -1.05 -6.28
N VAL A 287 19.77 -1.25 -7.22
CA VAL A 287 19.44 -1.43 -8.64
C VAL A 287 18.55 -2.67 -8.86
N PRO A 288 18.87 -3.86 -8.28
CA PRO A 288 18.05 -5.03 -8.55
C PRO A 288 16.58 -4.92 -8.11
N PRO A 289 16.26 -4.45 -6.89
CA PRO A 289 14.86 -4.22 -6.51
C PRO A 289 14.18 -3.16 -7.36
N LEU A 290 14.88 -2.06 -7.69
CA LEU A 290 14.31 -1.00 -8.52
C LEU A 290 14.03 -1.49 -9.94
N VAL A 291 14.91 -2.28 -10.54
CA VAL A 291 14.69 -2.91 -11.85
C VAL A 291 13.47 -3.82 -11.81
N LEU A 292 13.33 -4.60 -10.74
CA LEU A 292 12.16 -5.47 -10.57
C LEU A 292 10.86 -4.66 -10.45
N ILE A 293 10.84 -3.62 -9.61
CA ILE A 293 9.69 -2.71 -9.48
C ILE A 293 9.36 -2.08 -10.83
N PHE A 294 10.37 -1.56 -11.51
CA PHE A 294 10.20 -0.91 -12.82
C PHE A 294 9.65 -1.88 -13.86
N LEU A 295 10.14 -3.13 -13.88
CA LEU A 295 9.65 -4.16 -14.79
C LEU A 295 8.18 -4.49 -14.48
N VAL A 296 7.83 -4.71 -13.23
CA VAL A 296 6.46 -5.06 -12.81
C VAL A 296 5.51 -3.88 -13.00
N LEU A 297 5.85 -2.71 -12.44
CA LEU A 297 4.99 -1.52 -12.50
C LEU A 297 4.95 -0.95 -13.93
N GLY A 298 6.12 -0.85 -14.58
CA GLY A 298 6.24 -0.29 -15.91
C GLY A 298 5.38 -1.03 -16.94
N THR A 299 5.42 -2.37 -16.93
CA THR A 299 4.62 -3.19 -17.87
C THR A 299 3.12 -3.00 -17.68
N VAL A 300 2.66 -2.82 -16.43
CA VAL A 300 1.24 -2.51 -16.14
C VAL A 300 0.87 -1.10 -16.59
N LEU A 301 1.72 -0.10 -16.31
CA LEU A 301 1.44 1.31 -16.65
C LEU A 301 1.35 1.56 -18.14
N ILE A 302 2.17 0.86 -18.94
CA ILE A 302 2.16 0.96 -20.41
C ILE A 302 1.16 -0.01 -21.06
N GLY A 303 0.45 -0.82 -20.29
CA GLY A 303 -0.55 -1.76 -20.77
C GLY A 303 0.00 -3.01 -21.47
N LEU A 304 1.32 -3.31 -21.32
CA LEU A 304 1.95 -4.50 -21.88
C LEU A 304 1.62 -5.80 -21.14
N ALA A 305 1.33 -5.68 -19.84
CA ALA A 305 0.98 -6.82 -19.00
C ALA A 305 -0.22 -6.49 -18.11
N THR A 306 -1.06 -7.48 -17.88
CA THR A 306 -2.07 -7.42 -16.84
C THR A 306 -1.39 -7.41 -15.45
N PRO A 307 -2.06 -6.94 -14.38
CA PRO A 307 -1.51 -7.01 -13.02
C PRO A 307 -1.11 -8.43 -12.60
N THR A 308 -1.84 -9.44 -13.06
CA THR A 308 -1.56 -10.85 -12.77
C THR A 308 -0.28 -11.32 -13.46
N GLU A 309 -0.11 -11.01 -14.75
CA GLU A 309 1.10 -11.35 -15.51
C GLU A 309 2.32 -10.61 -14.95
N ALA A 310 2.17 -9.33 -14.64
CA ALA A 310 3.22 -8.54 -14.00
C ALA A 310 3.61 -9.10 -12.62
N GLY A 311 2.62 -9.51 -11.82
CA GLY A 311 2.84 -10.20 -10.55
C GLY A 311 3.60 -11.52 -10.71
N ALA A 312 3.24 -12.33 -11.71
CA ALA A 312 3.94 -13.58 -12.02
C ALA A 312 5.40 -13.33 -12.45
N MET A 313 5.65 -12.34 -13.31
CA MET A 313 7.01 -11.90 -13.66
C MET A 313 7.77 -11.41 -12.42
N GLY A 314 7.10 -10.69 -11.54
CA GLY A 314 7.64 -10.23 -10.26
C GLY A 314 8.09 -11.37 -9.36
N VAL A 315 7.32 -12.46 -9.28
CA VAL A 315 7.69 -13.69 -8.55
C VAL A 315 8.97 -14.29 -9.11
N VAL A 316 9.04 -14.46 -10.43
CA VAL A 316 10.25 -15.01 -11.08
C VAL A 316 11.47 -14.12 -10.80
N GLY A 317 11.31 -12.80 -10.95
CA GLY A 317 12.37 -11.84 -10.66
C GLY A 317 12.82 -11.88 -9.19
N ALA A 318 11.90 -11.96 -8.24
CA ALA A 318 12.20 -12.06 -6.81
C ALA A 318 12.96 -13.35 -6.47
N LEU A 319 12.57 -14.49 -7.06
CA LEU A 319 13.27 -15.77 -6.91
C LEU A 319 14.70 -15.70 -7.46
N ILE A 320 14.88 -15.10 -8.65
CA ILE A 320 16.20 -14.89 -9.26
C ILE A 320 17.07 -14.01 -8.34
N LEU A 321 16.52 -12.90 -7.83
CA LEU A 321 17.27 -12.01 -6.92
C LEU A 321 17.65 -12.71 -5.62
N ALA A 322 16.74 -13.48 -5.01
CA ALA A 322 17.02 -14.26 -3.81
C ALA A 322 18.11 -15.35 -4.06
N ALA A 323 18.08 -15.98 -5.24
CA ALA A 323 19.08 -16.97 -5.64
C ALA A 323 20.45 -16.33 -5.88
N LEU A 324 20.53 -15.22 -6.62
CA LEU A 324 21.77 -14.47 -6.88
C LEU A 324 22.42 -13.98 -5.59
N ASN A 325 21.63 -13.58 -4.59
CA ASN A 325 22.09 -13.18 -3.27
C ASN A 325 22.38 -14.38 -2.35
N ARG A 326 22.26 -15.62 -2.84
CA ARG A 326 22.49 -16.86 -2.06
C ARG A 326 21.62 -16.95 -0.81
N ARG A 327 20.46 -16.30 -0.81
CA ARG A 327 19.49 -16.26 0.29
C ARG A 327 18.25 -17.14 0.01
N LEU A 328 18.15 -17.74 -1.18
CA LEU A 328 17.08 -18.68 -1.52
C LEU A 328 17.36 -20.03 -0.84
N SER A 329 16.45 -20.43 0.04
CA SER A 329 16.48 -21.74 0.71
C SER A 329 15.09 -22.36 0.68
N PHE A 330 15.00 -23.67 0.87
CA PHE A 330 13.71 -24.36 0.96
C PHE A 330 12.84 -23.78 2.09
N LYS A 331 13.45 -23.38 3.23
CA LYS A 331 12.74 -22.74 4.35
C LYS A 331 12.12 -21.40 3.95
N VAL A 332 12.86 -20.58 3.18
CA VAL A 332 12.37 -19.29 2.68
C VAL A 332 11.22 -19.50 1.69
N LEU A 333 11.41 -20.43 0.75
CA LEU A 333 10.40 -20.77 -0.25
C LEU A 333 9.12 -21.31 0.40
N TYR A 334 9.23 -22.29 1.28
CA TYR A 334 8.10 -22.87 1.99
C TYR A 334 7.35 -21.82 2.83
N GLY A 335 8.10 -20.98 3.57
CA GLY A 335 7.49 -19.91 4.36
C GLY A 335 6.81 -18.81 3.52
N ALA A 336 7.28 -18.57 2.28
CA ALA A 336 6.60 -17.68 1.35
C ALA A 336 5.31 -18.31 0.79
N MET A 337 5.36 -19.59 0.43
CA MET A 337 4.17 -20.34 -0.01
C MET A 337 3.11 -20.40 1.08
N GLU A 338 3.48 -20.71 2.31
CA GLU A 338 2.56 -20.78 3.45
C GLU A 338 1.91 -19.43 3.74
N GLY A 339 2.72 -18.34 3.79
CA GLY A 339 2.19 -16.98 4.02
C GLY A 339 1.24 -16.54 2.91
N THR A 340 1.60 -16.81 1.66
CA THR A 340 0.75 -16.51 0.49
C THR A 340 -0.55 -17.32 0.53
N ALA A 341 -0.49 -18.61 0.80
CA ALA A 341 -1.67 -19.47 0.89
C ALA A 341 -2.63 -18.99 1.98
N LYS A 342 -2.11 -18.62 3.17
CA LYS A 342 -2.93 -18.08 4.28
C LYS A 342 -3.64 -16.80 3.89
N LEU A 343 -2.91 -15.83 3.29
CA LEU A 343 -3.51 -14.56 2.90
C LEU A 343 -4.53 -14.76 1.79
N THR A 344 -4.21 -15.56 0.77
CA THR A 344 -5.13 -15.82 -0.35
C THR A 344 -6.41 -16.51 0.12
N ALA A 345 -6.29 -17.52 1.00
CA ALA A 345 -7.44 -18.18 1.59
C ALA A 345 -8.30 -17.21 2.41
N PHE A 346 -7.69 -16.35 3.21
CA PHE A 346 -8.37 -15.31 3.98
C PHE A 346 -9.17 -14.37 3.07
N VAL A 347 -8.53 -13.85 2.00
CA VAL A 347 -9.17 -12.93 1.04
C VAL A 347 -10.35 -13.59 0.32
N ILE A 348 -10.16 -14.81 -0.21
CA ILE A 348 -11.22 -15.55 -0.92
C ILE A 348 -12.39 -15.82 0.02
N PHE A 349 -12.10 -16.18 1.28
CA PHE A 349 -13.14 -16.49 2.25
C PHE A 349 -13.98 -15.26 2.65
N ILE A 350 -13.35 -14.08 2.79
CA ILE A 350 -14.07 -12.82 2.98
C ILE A 350 -14.95 -12.51 1.77
N LEU A 351 -14.44 -12.69 0.56
CA LEU A 351 -15.21 -12.47 -0.68
C LEU A 351 -16.44 -13.36 -0.78
N ILE A 352 -16.32 -14.63 -0.42
CA ILE A 352 -17.46 -15.56 -0.41
C ILE A 352 -18.52 -15.08 0.62
N GLY A 353 -18.08 -14.74 1.84
CA GLY A 353 -18.98 -14.22 2.89
C GLY A 353 -19.65 -12.91 2.48
N SER A 354 -18.88 -11.97 1.92
CA SER A 354 -19.36 -10.68 1.42
C SER A 354 -20.35 -10.85 0.27
N THR A 355 -20.08 -11.78 -0.65
CA THR A 355 -20.96 -12.06 -1.78
C THR A 355 -22.30 -12.61 -1.32
N LEU A 356 -22.29 -13.51 -0.33
CA LEU A 356 -23.53 -14.04 0.26
C LEU A 356 -24.34 -12.94 0.96
N PHE A 357 -23.67 -12.12 1.78
CA PHE A 357 -24.29 -10.96 2.45
C PHE A 357 -24.91 -10.02 1.40
N SER A 358 -24.12 -9.62 0.39
CA SER A 358 -24.54 -8.68 -0.66
C SER A 358 -25.70 -9.22 -1.49
N LEU A 359 -25.70 -10.53 -1.79
CA LEU A 359 -26.79 -11.17 -2.51
C LEU A 359 -28.12 -11.01 -1.79
N VAL A 360 -28.12 -11.33 -0.49
CA VAL A 360 -29.34 -11.24 0.32
C VAL A 360 -29.70 -9.79 0.57
N PHE A 361 -28.73 -8.93 0.89
CA PHE A 361 -28.95 -7.51 1.13
C PHE A 361 -29.61 -6.79 -0.05
N ARG A 362 -29.10 -7.04 -1.28
CA ARG A 362 -29.71 -6.51 -2.50
C ARG A 362 -31.09 -7.15 -2.78
N GLY A 363 -31.25 -8.43 -2.49
CA GLY A 363 -32.52 -9.13 -2.68
C GLY A 363 -33.64 -8.64 -1.79
N VAL A 364 -33.32 -7.92 -0.70
CA VAL A 364 -34.28 -7.26 0.18
C VAL A 364 -34.29 -5.73 0.01
N ASN A 365 -33.87 -5.22 -1.15
CA ASN A 365 -33.81 -3.80 -1.50
C ASN A 365 -32.84 -2.97 -0.59
N GLY A 366 -31.80 -3.60 -0.08
CA GLY A 366 -30.83 -2.93 0.77
C GLY A 366 -29.99 -1.90 0.03
N ASP A 367 -29.73 -2.08 -1.26
CA ASP A 367 -29.06 -1.12 -2.13
C ASP A 367 -29.85 0.18 -2.26
N LEU A 368 -31.18 0.11 -2.46
CA LEU A 368 -32.06 1.29 -2.50
C LEU A 368 -32.10 2.02 -1.14
N TRP A 369 -32.07 1.26 -0.05
CA TRP A 369 -32.02 1.85 1.29
C TRP A 369 -30.70 2.61 1.52
N VAL A 370 -29.55 2.01 1.14
CA VAL A 370 -28.24 2.65 1.24
C VAL A 370 -28.16 3.87 0.33
N GLU A 371 -28.61 3.75 -0.93
CA GLU A 371 -28.65 4.86 -1.88
C GLU A 371 -29.44 6.05 -1.33
N GLY A 372 -30.68 5.81 -0.84
CA GLY A 372 -31.51 6.83 -0.26
C GLY A 372 -30.90 7.49 0.98
N PHE A 373 -30.21 6.72 1.82
CA PHE A 373 -29.48 7.24 2.96
C PHE A 373 -28.29 8.11 2.54
N LEU A 374 -27.43 7.62 1.63
CA LEU A 374 -26.21 8.29 1.22
C LEU A 374 -26.48 9.56 0.39
N THR A 375 -27.47 9.52 -0.52
CA THR A 375 -27.86 10.68 -1.33
C THR A 375 -28.62 11.72 -0.53
N GLY A 376 -29.29 11.31 0.56
CA GLY A 376 -29.97 12.21 1.49
C GLY A 376 -29.05 12.97 2.45
N LEU A 377 -27.73 12.74 2.42
CA LEU A 377 -26.79 13.44 3.29
C LEU A 377 -26.74 14.94 2.96
N PRO A 378 -26.70 15.82 3.98
CA PRO A 378 -26.61 17.26 3.75
C PRO A 378 -25.26 17.63 3.10
N GLY A 379 -25.29 18.55 2.14
CA GLY A 379 -24.09 19.05 1.45
C GLY A 379 -23.75 18.34 0.13
N GLY A 380 -24.60 17.43 -0.36
CA GLY A 380 -24.44 16.77 -1.65
C GLY A 380 -23.12 15.99 -1.75
N GLU A 381 -22.36 16.17 -2.86
CA GLU A 381 -21.07 15.49 -3.08
C GLU A 381 -20.09 15.71 -1.92
N VAL A 382 -19.96 16.94 -1.41
CA VAL A 382 -19.03 17.26 -0.32
C VAL A 382 -19.41 16.56 0.98
N GLY A 383 -20.72 16.61 1.32
CA GLY A 383 -21.25 15.93 2.52
C GLY A 383 -21.04 14.42 2.45
N PHE A 384 -21.30 13.82 1.29
CA PHE A 384 -21.08 12.40 1.03
C PHE A 384 -19.61 12.04 1.19
N ILE A 385 -18.68 12.73 0.52
CA ILE A 385 -17.24 12.47 0.62
C ILE A 385 -16.76 12.60 2.07
N LEU A 386 -17.17 13.65 2.78
CA LEU A 386 -16.80 13.85 4.18
C LEU A 386 -17.30 12.68 5.07
N PHE A 387 -18.56 12.28 4.89
CA PHE A 387 -19.13 11.13 5.60
C PHE A 387 -18.35 9.86 5.33
N VAL A 388 -18.07 9.56 4.05
CA VAL A 388 -17.30 8.36 3.65
C VAL A 388 -15.89 8.40 4.25
N MET A 389 -15.19 9.54 4.19
CA MET A 389 -13.86 9.66 4.73
C MET A 389 -13.83 9.43 6.26
N VAL A 390 -14.79 9.98 6.98
CA VAL A 390 -14.92 9.76 8.44
C VAL A 390 -15.27 8.30 8.73
N LEU A 391 -16.21 7.71 8.00
CA LEU A 391 -16.62 6.32 8.20
C LEU A 391 -15.48 5.35 7.93
N VAL A 392 -14.80 5.46 6.78
CA VAL A 392 -13.67 4.60 6.41
C VAL A 392 -12.51 4.78 7.38
N PHE A 393 -12.23 6.00 7.81
CA PHE A 393 -11.21 6.28 8.83
C PHE A 393 -11.53 5.57 10.15
N LEU A 394 -12.75 5.67 10.63
CA LEU A 394 -13.17 5.01 11.86
C LEU A 394 -13.14 3.48 11.72
N LEU A 395 -13.68 2.94 10.64
CA LEU A 395 -13.64 1.49 10.38
C LEU A 395 -12.20 0.97 10.34
N GLY A 396 -11.30 1.64 9.62
CA GLY A 396 -9.91 1.21 9.48
C GLY A 396 -9.07 1.28 10.76
N CYS A 397 -9.58 1.94 11.84
CA CYS A 397 -8.98 1.84 13.16
C CYS A 397 -9.25 0.47 13.83
N PHE A 398 -10.27 -0.28 13.38
CA PHE A 398 -10.74 -1.51 14.03
C PHE A 398 -10.67 -2.75 13.15
N ILE A 399 -10.86 -2.61 11.85
CA ILE A 399 -10.92 -3.71 10.88
C ILE A 399 -9.88 -3.55 9.77
N ASP A 400 -9.51 -4.67 9.15
CA ASP A 400 -8.50 -4.69 8.09
C ASP A 400 -9.02 -4.05 6.80
N PHE A 401 -8.09 -3.63 5.93
CA PHE A 401 -8.45 -2.98 4.66
C PHE A 401 -9.22 -3.91 3.70
N PHE A 402 -8.94 -5.23 3.72
CA PHE A 402 -9.69 -6.18 2.90
C PHE A 402 -11.18 -6.20 3.29
N GLU A 403 -11.45 -6.16 4.59
CA GLU A 403 -12.82 -6.12 5.10
C GLU A 403 -13.53 -4.84 4.67
N ILE A 404 -12.87 -3.69 4.77
CA ILE A 404 -13.45 -2.41 4.31
C ILE A 404 -13.68 -2.44 2.80
N ALA A 405 -12.71 -2.90 2.03
CA ALA A 405 -12.79 -2.94 0.58
C ALA A 405 -13.88 -3.88 0.05
N PHE A 406 -14.10 -5.03 0.71
CA PHE A 406 -15.07 -6.01 0.24
C PHE A 406 -16.48 -5.85 0.85
N ILE A 407 -16.62 -5.09 1.95
CA ILE A 407 -17.91 -4.88 2.62
C ILE A 407 -18.40 -3.45 2.45
N ALA A 408 -17.63 -2.50 2.98
CA ALA A 408 -18.05 -1.10 3.02
C ALA A 408 -17.98 -0.44 1.64
N LEU A 409 -16.89 -0.65 0.91
CA LEU A 409 -16.67 0.03 -0.36
C LEU A 409 -17.74 -0.25 -1.42
N PRO A 410 -18.21 -1.50 -1.65
CA PRO A 410 -19.29 -1.75 -2.60
C PRO A 410 -20.61 -1.03 -2.25
N LEU A 411 -20.91 -0.88 -0.96
CA LEU A 411 -22.08 -0.14 -0.49
C LEU A 411 -21.90 1.37 -0.68
N LEU A 412 -20.71 1.89 -0.38
CA LEU A 412 -20.38 3.30 -0.55
C LEU A 412 -20.28 3.70 -2.03
N ALA A 413 -19.87 2.77 -2.90
CA ALA A 413 -19.83 2.97 -4.35
C ALA A 413 -21.21 3.25 -4.96
N ILE A 414 -22.31 2.73 -4.37
CA ILE A 414 -23.68 3.02 -4.79
C ILE A 414 -23.96 4.53 -4.68
N GLY A 415 -23.60 5.13 -3.53
CA GLY A 415 -23.77 6.57 -3.32
C GLY A 415 -22.86 7.42 -4.22
N ALA A 416 -21.62 6.99 -4.45
CA ALA A 416 -20.70 7.66 -5.36
C ALA A 416 -21.23 7.66 -6.80
N GLU A 417 -21.81 6.54 -7.26
CA GLU A 417 -22.39 6.38 -8.58
C GLU A 417 -23.65 7.25 -8.74
N ALA A 418 -24.55 7.24 -7.74
CA ALA A 418 -25.75 8.07 -7.73
C ALA A 418 -25.46 9.57 -7.75
N LEU A 419 -24.34 9.99 -7.14
CA LEU A 419 -23.87 11.38 -7.14
C LEU A 419 -22.93 11.72 -8.32
N ASN A 420 -22.76 10.82 -9.30
CA ASN A 420 -21.87 10.97 -10.46
C ASN A 420 -20.41 11.31 -10.06
N ILE A 421 -19.91 10.74 -8.95
CA ILE A 421 -18.53 10.91 -8.51
C ILE A 421 -17.63 9.96 -9.30
N ASP A 422 -16.50 10.47 -9.81
CA ASP A 422 -15.52 9.64 -10.49
C ASP A 422 -14.98 8.53 -9.60
N LYS A 423 -15.16 7.27 -10.03
CA LYS A 423 -14.84 6.07 -9.23
C LYS A 423 -13.34 5.92 -8.99
N LEU A 424 -12.50 6.35 -9.96
CA LEU A 424 -11.05 6.28 -9.82
C LEU A 424 -10.56 7.22 -8.72
N TRP A 425 -11.01 8.48 -8.76
CA TRP A 425 -10.68 9.46 -7.73
C TRP A 425 -11.26 9.09 -6.36
N PHE A 426 -12.48 8.57 -6.32
CA PHE A 426 -13.11 8.07 -5.11
C PHE A 426 -12.30 6.94 -4.47
N GLY A 427 -11.91 5.94 -5.27
CA GLY A 427 -11.06 4.83 -4.82
C GLY A 427 -9.69 5.30 -4.31
N LEU A 428 -9.11 6.30 -4.97
CA LEU A 428 -7.85 6.89 -4.54
C LEU A 428 -7.96 7.58 -3.17
N LEU A 429 -9.04 8.35 -2.94
CA LEU A 429 -9.33 8.96 -1.62
C LEU A 429 -9.48 7.91 -0.54
N VAL A 430 -10.23 6.84 -0.82
CA VAL A 430 -10.38 5.72 0.12
C VAL A 430 -9.04 5.07 0.42
N GLY A 431 -8.21 4.82 -0.59
CA GLY A 431 -6.88 4.22 -0.43
C GLY A 431 -5.94 5.04 0.46
N VAL A 432 -5.89 6.36 0.25
CA VAL A 432 -5.11 7.28 1.10
C VAL A 432 -5.65 7.32 2.53
N ASN A 433 -6.97 7.30 2.69
CA ASN A 433 -7.60 7.31 4.00
C ASN A 433 -7.36 6.01 4.79
N LEU A 434 -7.41 4.87 4.12
CA LEU A 434 -7.06 3.57 4.71
C LEU A 434 -5.61 3.54 5.23
N GLN A 435 -4.68 4.14 4.51
CA GLN A 435 -3.30 4.29 4.98
C GLN A 435 -3.24 5.04 6.32
N THR A 436 -4.04 6.09 6.47
CA THR A 436 -4.10 6.92 7.68
C THR A 436 -4.71 6.18 8.86
N SER A 437 -5.80 5.45 8.63
CA SER A 437 -6.49 4.69 9.67
C SER A 437 -5.63 3.57 10.27
N PHE A 438 -4.76 2.96 9.45
CA PHE A 438 -3.81 1.93 9.91
C PHE A 438 -2.78 2.42 10.92
N LEU A 439 -2.50 3.72 10.94
CA LEU A 439 -1.63 4.36 11.93
C LEU A 439 -2.38 4.85 13.17
N THR A 440 -3.71 4.80 13.17
CA THR A 440 -4.52 5.52 14.16
C THR A 440 -4.99 4.58 15.28
N PRO A 441 -4.79 4.94 16.57
CA PRO A 441 -5.40 4.23 17.69
C PRO A 441 -6.95 4.17 17.57
N PRO A 442 -7.62 3.19 18.17
CA PRO A 442 -7.17 2.32 19.27
C PRO A 442 -6.38 1.08 18.84
N PHE A 443 -6.70 0.46 17.68
CA PHE A 443 -5.97 -0.73 17.27
C PHE A 443 -4.81 -0.38 16.35
N GLY A 444 -5.06 0.34 15.25
CA GLY A 444 -4.06 0.73 14.28
C GLY A 444 -3.11 -0.40 13.95
N PHE A 445 -3.44 -1.23 12.96
CA PHE A 445 -2.73 -2.51 12.72
C PHE A 445 -1.20 -2.35 12.65
N SER A 446 -0.70 -1.26 12.07
CA SER A 446 0.74 -0.99 12.01
C SER A 446 1.36 -0.73 13.39
N LEU A 447 0.61 -0.08 14.30
CA LEU A 447 1.05 0.13 15.70
C LEU A 447 1.20 -1.20 16.42
N PHE A 448 0.23 -2.10 16.23
CA PHE A 448 0.24 -3.44 16.81
C PHE A 448 1.42 -4.28 16.27
N TYR A 449 1.64 -4.27 14.95
CA TYR A 449 2.77 -5.00 14.36
C TYR A 449 4.11 -4.48 14.87
N LEU A 450 4.30 -3.15 14.96
CA LEU A 450 5.54 -2.58 15.49
C LEU A 450 5.72 -2.95 16.97
N ARG A 451 4.64 -2.92 17.76
CA ARG A 451 4.70 -3.27 19.18
C ARG A 451 5.19 -4.69 19.41
N ASN A 452 4.80 -5.64 18.55
CA ASN A 452 5.19 -7.04 18.66
C ASN A 452 6.69 -7.28 18.44
N VAL A 453 7.36 -6.42 17.68
CA VAL A 453 8.78 -6.56 17.33
C VAL A 453 9.67 -5.50 18.01
N ALA A 454 9.09 -4.49 18.61
CA ALA A 454 9.83 -3.42 19.26
C ALA A 454 10.62 -3.92 20.49
N PRO A 455 11.86 -3.43 20.70
CA PRO A 455 12.63 -3.69 21.93
C PRO A 455 11.84 -3.28 23.17
N LYS A 456 12.11 -3.95 24.31
CA LYS A 456 11.39 -3.73 25.58
C LYS A 456 11.53 -2.30 26.13
N GLU A 457 12.59 -1.60 25.76
CA GLU A 457 12.89 -0.22 26.14
C GLU A 457 11.91 0.78 25.51
N VAL A 458 11.28 0.42 24.39
CA VAL A 458 10.32 1.27 23.70
C VAL A 458 8.93 1.07 24.32
N LYS A 459 8.39 2.11 24.90
CA LYS A 459 7.06 2.09 25.50
C LYS A 459 5.98 2.15 24.42
N THR A 460 4.84 1.50 24.66
CA THR A 460 3.68 1.58 23.76
C THR A 460 3.24 3.02 23.49
N ALA A 461 3.30 3.88 24.51
CA ALA A 461 3.01 5.29 24.36
C ALA A 461 3.97 6.00 23.39
N ASP A 462 5.23 5.60 23.31
CA ASP A 462 6.19 6.20 22.37
C ASP A 462 5.87 5.80 20.93
N ILE A 463 5.41 4.58 20.71
CA ILE A 463 4.95 4.10 19.39
C ILE A 463 3.72 4.92 18.95
N TYR A 464 2.72 5.07 19.81
CA TYR A 464 1.48 5.79 19.51
C TYR A 464 1.74 7.28 19.26
N LEU A 465 2.47 7.94 20.17
CA LEU A 465 2.81 9.35 20.02
C LEU A 465 3.73 9.61 18.83
N GLY A 466 4.55 8.64 18.46
CA GLY A 466 5.40 8.70 17.27
C GLY A 466 4.60 8.67 15.96
N GLY A 467 3.47 7.97 15.93
CA GLY A 467 2.58 7.90 14.77
C GLY A 467 1.83 9.21 14.49
N ILE A 468 1.51 10.01 15.53
CA ILE A 468 0.65 11.21 15.38
C ILE A 468 1.13 12.20 14.30
N PRO A 469 2.41 12.59 14.20
CA PRO A 469 2.84 13.49 13.14
C PRO A 469 2.61 12.91 11.73
N PHE A 470 2.81 11.60 11.57
CA PHE A 470 2.62 10.91 10.29
C PHE A 470 1.15 10.80 9.91
N ILE A 471 0.25 10.58 10.89
CA ILE A 471 -1.20 10.66 10.70
C ILE A 471 -1.58 12.07 10.18
N GLY A 472 -1.06 13.12 10.81
CA GLY A 472 -1.32 14.50 10.38
C GLY A 472 -0.83 14.78 8.95
N LEU A 473 0.35 14.26 8.57
CA LEU A 473 0.88 14.39 7.21
C LEU A 473 0.04 13.63 6.18
N GLN A 474 -0.43 12.42 6.51
CA GLN A 474 -1.31 11.63 5.63
C GLN A 474 -2.68 12.29 5.47
N LEU A 475 -3.27 12.83 6.54
CA LEU A 475 -4.50 13.63 6.44
C LEU A 475 -4.30 14.86 5.55
N LEU A 476 -3.13 15.50 5.63
CA LEU A 476 -2.78 16.60 4.73
C LEU A 476 -2.73 16.13 3.28
N VAL A 477 -2.13 14.96 3.00
CA VAL A 477 -2.15 14.35 1.65
C VAL A 477 -3.56 14.07 1.19
N LEU A 478 -4.43 13.55 2.08
CA LEU A 478 -5.84 13.30 1.75
C LEU A 478 -6.54 14.60 1.30
N VAL A 479 -6.30 15.70 2.01
CA VAL A 479 -6.82 17.03 1.65
C VAL A 479 -6.26 17.47 0.28
N PHE A 480 -4.96 17.27 0.02
CA PHE A 480 -4.38 17.59 -1.29
C PHE A 480 -5.01 16.75 -2.40
N VAL A 481 -5.20 15.44 -2.21
CA VAL A 481 -5.84 14.56 -3.21
C VAL A 481 -7.27 14.99 -3.49
N TYR A 482 -7.99 15.46 -2.48
CA TYR A 482 -9.34 16.01 -2.66
C TYR A 482 -9.33 17.22 -3.62
N PHE A 483 -8.45 18.19 -3.39
CA PHE A 483 -8.39 19.41 -4.23
C PHE A 483 -7.68 19.19 -5.57
N LEU A 484 -6.82 18.18 -5.67
CA LEU A 484 -6.11 17.83 -6.91
C LEU A 484 -6.88 16.86 -7.81
N ARG A 485 -8.21 16.72 -7.67
CA ARG A 485 -9.05 15.85 -8.50
C ARG A 485 -8.76 16.00 -9.98
N GLU A 486 -8.92 17.20 -10.53
CA GLU A 486 -8.71 17.48 -11.95
C GLU A 486 -7.26 17.24 -12.42
N PRO A 487 -6.22 17.75 -11.72
CA PRO A 487 -4.84 17.43 -12.08
C PRO A 487 -4.54 15.93 -12.11
N ILE A 488 -5.05 15.16 -11.15
CA ILE A 488 -4.83 13.71 -11.10
C ILE A 488 -5.50 13.01 -12.27
N LEU A 489 -6.77 13.31 -12.56
CA LEU A 489 -7.50 12.71 -13.66
C LEU A 489 -6.88 13.06 -15.03
N ARG A 490 -6.44 14.32 -15.22
CA ARG A 490 -5.71 14.73 -16.42
C ARG A 490 -4.35 14.03 -16.55
N PHE A 491 -3.64 13.81 -15.46
CA PHE A 491 -2.38 13.07 -15.46
C PHE A 491 -2.58 11.62 -15.90
N VAL A 492 -3.64 10.97 -15.40
CA VAL A 492 -3.97 9.60 -15.81
C VAL A 492 -4.33 9.52 -17.28
N SER A 493 -5.19 10.42 -17.78
CA SER A 493 -5.59 10.46 -19.19
C SER A 493 -4.42 10.83 -20.11
N GLY A 494 -3.51 11.72 -19.68
CA GLY A 494 -2.32 12.13 -20.43
C GLY A 494 -1.21 11.08 -20.51
N MET A 495 -1.20 10.10 -19.60
CA MET A 495 -0.34 8.91 -19.67
C MET A 495 -0.99 7.74 -20.42
N GLY A 496 -2.21 7.91 -20.93
CA GLY A 496 -2.82 6.96 -21.84
C GLY A 496 -2.05 6.96 -23.16
N PHE A 497 -1.38 5.85 -23.50
CA PHE A 497 -0.94 5.61 -24.87
C PHE A 497 -2.23 5.53 -25.68
N GLY A 498 -2.47 6.55 -26.52
CA GLY A 498 -3.71 6.68 -27.26
C GLY A 498 -4.14 5.36 -27.89
N GLY A 499 -5.34 4.89 -27.52
CA GLY A 499 -6.05 3.84 -28.22
C GLY A 499 -6.65 4.39 -29.50
#